data_971bbedb3b0b855d0f5cb18d916aa20b
#
_entry.id   971bbedb3b0b855d0f5cb18d916aa20b
#
_cell.length_a   1.000
_cell.length_b   1.000
_cell.length_c   1.000
_cell.angle_alpha   90.00
_cell.angle_beta   90.00
_cell.angle_gamma   90.00
#
_symmetry.space_group_name_H-M   'P 1'
#
loop_
_entity.id
_entity.type
_entity.pdbx_description
1 polymer ?
#
loop_
_entity_poly.entity_id
_entity_poly.type
_entity_poly.pdbx_seq_one_letter_code
_entity_poly.pdbx_strand_id
1 'polypeptide(L)'
;DTFGSFMGTEGTHPWSQGFPLTTPLEKFGGPALPDSVEVTWEDRFYPKAWGHPELREAIVDYYNSRYGSSITPENVMVFAGGRPGIYTVMAFLKEHIKVRIGNIEWPAYLDILTQTNTEYDIVPFTKENNFHPSNSEYFDREGVSEGTGLLPVISNPQNPSGQTRSGEELRELIEMAEKPGNGILLDEAYEMFHTPSVSGIEFVQDLDNSNVFLAGACTKGLQSPGIRIGWIIASKTNIETMANYSSFGMGGVSHPSQHYAVMLLEPSRVKKARAAVEQHYNWQRERYGKAFEEMGLGVYTGNGGFYHWLELPEGMNSEELNKRLFKHGAAILCAKDCDMARPHSKDPSYQTPYSRFFRFSFGPLLPETFESDIKLFREVYEEYKRDSGLE
;
A
#
# COMPACT_ATOMS: atom_id res chain seq x y z
N ASP A 1 -0.13 -18.41 11.83
CA ASP A 1 -0.43 -19.78 12.28
C ASP A 1 0.80 -20.68 12.50
N THR A 2 1.97 -20.30 11.96
CA THR A 2 3.24 -21.07 12.13
C THR A 2 3.65 -21.25 13.60
N PHE A 3 3.21 -20.34 14.47
CA PHE A 3 3.54 -20.37 15.92
C PHE A 3 2.37 -20.81 16.80
N GLY A 4 1.21 -21.15 16.25
CA GLY A 4 -0.01 -21.31 17.03
C GLY A 4 -0.54 -20.00 17.63
N SER A 5 0.07 -18.84 17.28
CA SER A 5 -0.31 -17.49 17.70
C SER A 5 -0.46 -16.59 16.49
N PHE A 6 -1.32 -15.61 16.59
CA PHE A 6 -1.48 -14.59 15.57
C PHE A 6 -0.42 -13.50 15.76
N MET A 7 0.34 -13.12 14.70
CA MET A 7 1.30 -12.02 14.76
C MET A 7 0.61 -10.71 15.11
N GLY A 8 1.11 -10.03 16.14
CA GLY A 8 0.52 -8.82 16.71
C GLY A 8 -0.22 -9.05 18.01
N THR A 9 -0.29 -10.30 18.52
CA THR A 9 -0.71 -10.59 19.89
C THR A 9 0.45 -10.39 20.87
N GLU A 10 0.14 -10.29 22.15
CA GLU A 10 1.15 -10.13 23.21
C GLU A 10 2.24 -11.19 23.11
N GLY A 11 3.50 -10.79 23.25
CA GLY A 11 4.66 -11.68 23.15
C GLY A 11 5.11 -12.01 21.73
N THR A 12 4.52 -11.36 20.69
CA THR A 12 4.97 -11.51 19.30
C THR A 12 5.58 -10.21 18.76
N HIS A 13 6.48 -10.36 17.76
CA HIS A 13 7.14 -9.25 17.05
C HIS A 13 6.64 -9.21 15.60
N PRO A 14 5.62 -8.38 15.27
CA PRO A 14 4.89 -8.44 14.00
C PRO A 14 5.59 -7.70 12.86
N TRP A 15 6.90 -7.88 12.66
CA TRP A 15 7.69 -7.19 11.64
C TRP A 15 7.35 -7.61 10.20
N SER A 16 6.55 -8.66 10.03
CA SER A 16 6.00 -9.07 8.73
C SER A 16 4.67 -8.38 8.38
N GLN A 17 4.00 -7.76 9.36
CA GLN A 17 2.61 -7.31 9.22
C GLN A 17 2.49 -5.92 8.60
N GLY A 18 1.51 -5.75 7.74
CA GLY A 18 1.27 -4.52 7.00
C GLY A 18 0.14 -3.66 7.56
N PHE A 19 0.02 -3.52 8.88
CA PHE A 19 -0.94 -2.60 9.50
C PHE A 19 -0.24 -1.49 10.29
N PRO A 20 -0.84 -0.29 10.40
CA PRO A 20 -0.30 0.82 11.17
C PRO A 20 -0.58 0.63 12.65
N LEU A 21 0.00 1.48 13.49
CA LEU A 21 -0.53 1.67 14.85
C LEU A 21 -2.00 2.07 14.78
N THR A 22 -2.83 1.44 15.60
CA THR A 22 -4.26 1.73 15.73
C THR A 22 -4.57 2.50 17.01
N THR A 23 -3.54 2.93 17.72
CA THR A 23 -3.61 3.84 18.88
C THR A 23 -3.31 5.28 18.47
N PRO A 24 -3.85 6.28 19.18
CA PRO A 24 -3.56 7.68 18.87
C PRO A 24 -2.07 8.01 18.91
N LEU A 25 -1.62 8.84 17.99
CA LEU A 25 -0.23 9.34 17.94
C LEU A 25 -0.08 10.64 18.75
N GLU A 26 -0.46 10.61 20.03
CA GLU A 26 -0.54 11.79 20.91
C GLU A 26 0.78 12.55 21.03
N LYS A 27 1.91 11.85 21.10
CA LYS A 27 3.26 12.46 21.16
C LYS A 27 3.56 13.34 19.94
N PHE A 28 2.85 13.12 18.83
CA PHE A 28 2.98 13.86 17.57
C PHE A 28 1.76 14.73 17.28
N GLY A 29 0.90 14.98 18.28
CA GLY A 29 -0.29 15.79 18.14
C GLY A 29 -1.45 15.13 17.39
N GLY A 30 -1.41 13.82 17.23
CA GLY A 30 -2.49 13.04 16.61
C GLY A 30 -3.77 13.11 17.44
N PRO A 31 -4.94 13.22 16.77
CA PRO A 31 -6.23 13.28 17.46
C PRO A 31 -6.60 11.91 18.02
N ALA A 32 -7.40 11.90 19.09
CA ALA A 32 -8.01 10.66 19.60
C ALA A 32 -8.85 9.98 18.49
N LEU A 33 -8.83 8.68 18.37
CA LEU A 33 -9.70 7.96 17.44
C LEU A 33 -11.15 7.97 17.96
N PRO A 34 -12.18 8.03 17.08
CA PRO A 34 -13.56 7.95 17.54
C PRO A 34 -13.85 6.60 18.23
N ASP A 35 -14.53 6.64 19.36
CA ASP A 35 -14.85 5.44 20.14
C ASP A 35 -16.20 4.82 19.76
N SER A 36 -17.07 5.57 19.09
CA SER A 36 -18.41 5.16 18.74
C SER A 36 -18.90 5.84 17.47
N VAL A 37 -19.91 5.25 16.86
CA VAL A 37 -20.67 5.83 15.76
C VAL A 37 -22.15 5.64 16.04
N GLU A 38 -22.95 6.65 15.78
CA GLU A 38 -24.40 6.56 15.90
C GLU A 38 -24.97 5.72 14.75
N VAL A 39 -25.89 4.82 15.07
CA VAL A 39 -26.60 3.98 14.11
C VAL A 39 -28.08 4.26 14.23
N THR A 40 -28.69 4.72 13.15
CA THR A 40 -30.11 5.03 13.06
C THR A 40 -30.91 3.88 12.45
N TRP A 41 -32.23 4.00 12.40
CA TRP A 41 -33.07 3.00 11.73
C TRP A 41 -32.86 3.02 10.21
N GLU A 42 -32.47 4.13 9.61
CA GLU A 42 -32.19 4.33 8.20
C GLU A 42 -30.96 3.52 7.75
N ASP A 43 -29.99 3.35 8.64
CA ASP A 43 -28.79 2.54 8.38
C ASP A 43 -29.06 1.03 8.22
N ARG A 44 -30.30 0.61 8.45
CA ARG A 44 -30.75 -0.77 8.23
C ARG A 44 -31.16 -1.06 6.79
N PHE A 45 -31.30 -0.03 5.95
CA PHE A 45 -31.53 -0.19 4.51
C PHE A 45 -30.24 -0.52 3.78
N TYR A 46 -30.38 -1.06 2.57
CA TYR A 46 -29.22 -1.30 1.71
C TYR A 46 -28.52 0.01 1.34
N PRO A 47 -27.21 0.11 1.53
CA PRO A 47 -26.44 1.25 1.06
C PRO A 47 -26.34 1.28 -0.46
N LYS A 48 -26.18 2.47 -1.02
CA LYS A 48 -25.92 2.63 -2.45
C LYS A 48 -24.52 2.09 -2.81
N ALA A 49 -24.39 1.54 -4.01
CA ALA A 49 -23.13 0.98 -4.50
C ALA A 49 -21.98 1.99 -4.53
N TRP A 50 -22.26 3.26 -4.83
CA TRP A 50 -21.23 4.33 -4.83
C TRP A 50 -20.70 4.69 -3.46
N GLY A 51 -21.44 4.42 -2.41
CA GLY A 51 -21.17 4.88 -1.06
C GLY A 51 -22.11 6.01 -0.59
N HIS A 52 -22.00 6.31 0.70
CA HIS A 52 -22.82 7.34 1.35
C HIS A 52 -22.43 8.73 0.84
N PRO A 53 -23.39 9.63 0.53
CA PRO A 53 -23.10 10.97 0.01
C PRO A 53 -22.10 11.76 0.88
N GLU A 54 -22.34 11.82 2.19
CA GLU A 54 -21.45 12.55 3.11
C GLU A 54 -20.01 12.04 3.09
N LEU A 55 -19.81 10.72 2.97
CA LEU A 55 -18.45 10.18 2.89
C LEU A 55 -17.80 10.55 1.56
N ARG A 56 -18.52 10.50 0.45
CA ARG A 56 -17.99 10.91 -0.86
C ARG A 56 -17.63 12.39 -0.86
N GLU A 57 -18.45 13.26 -0.25
CA GLU A 57 -18.17 14.67 -0.04
C GLU A 57 -16.92 14.87 0.85
N ALA A 58 -16.81 14.17 1.97
CA ALA A 58 -15.65 14.27 2.86
C ALA A 58 -14.34 13.84 2.18
N ILE A 59 -14.38 12.81 1.31
CA ILE A 59 -13.23 12.41 0.49
C ILE A 59 -12.86 13.52 -0.50
N VAL A 60 -13.85 14.07 -1.20
CA VAL A 60 -13.66 15.19 -2.15
C VAL A 60 -13.03 16.39 -1.45
N ASP A 61 -13.57 16.79 -0.31
CA ASP A 61 -13.06 17.92 0.47
C ASP A 61 -11.60 17.69 0.91
N TYR A 62 -11.28 16.48 1.33
CA TYR A 62 -9.91 16.12 1.69
C TYR A 62 -8.94 16.28 0.51
N TYR A 63 -9.23 15.67 -0.64
CA TYR A 63 -8.33 15.73 -1.79
C TYR A 63 -8.25 17.15 -2.40
N ASN A 64 -9.39 17.82 -2.55
CA ASN A 64 -9.41 19.19 -3.10
C ASN A 64 -8.67 20.18 -2.21
N SER A 65 -8.88 20.10 -0.89
CA SER A 65 -8.19 21.00 0.05
C SER A 65 -6.71 20.70 0.20
N ARG A 66 -6.31 19.42 0.11
CA ARG A 66 -4.92 19.01 0.32
C ARG A 66 -4.06 19.10 -0.92
N TYR A 67 -4.59 18.74 -2.07
CA TYR A 67 -3.84 18.59 -3.32
C TYR A 67 -4.28 19.58 -4.39
N GLY A 68 -5.23 20.47 -4.11
CA GLY A 68 -5.69 21.48 -5.06
C GLY A 68 -6.47 20.91 -6.24
N SER A 69 -6.96 19.68 -6.14
CA SER A 69 -7.78 19.08 -7.19
C SER A 69 -9.18 19.71 -7.26
N SER A 70 -9.94 19.37 -8.29
CA SER A 70 -11.31 19.86 -8.51
C SER A 70 -12.29 18.70 -8.75
N ILE A 71 -12.05 17.58 -8.08
CA ILE A 71 -12.95 16.41 -8.17
C ILE A 71 -14.29 16.67 -7.49
N THR A 72 -15.29 15.90 -7.89
CA THR A 72 -16.65 15.95 -7.35
C THR A 72 -17.05 14.60 -6.80
N PRO A 73 -18.15 14.49 -6.01
CA PRO A 73 -18.60 13.19 -5.50
C PRO A 73 -18.83 12.13 -6.59
N GLU A 74 -19.16 12.54 -7.83
CA GLU A 74 -19.31 11.63 -8.96
C GLU A 74 -18.00 10.96 -9.40
N ASN A 75 -16.86 11.52 -9.01
CA ASN A 75 -15.54 10.94 -9.24
C ASN A 75 -15.12 9.92 -8.17
N VAL A 76 -15.95 9.64 -7.17
CA VAL A 76 -15.60 8.82 -6.01
C VAL A 76 -16.53 7.64 -5.85
N MET A 77 -15.97 6.44 -5.69
CA MET A 77 -16.71 5.24 -5.26
C MET A 77 -16.06 4.63 -4.02
N VAL A 78 -16.90 4.28 -3.03
CA VAL A 78 -16.47 3.70 -1.74
C VAL A 78 -16.53 2.18 -1.80
N PHE A 79 -15.54 1.53 -1.18
CA PHE A 79 -15.38 0.08 -1.08
C PHE A 79 -15.12 -0.37 0.36
N ALA A 80 -15.33 -1.65 0.64
CA ALA A 80 -15.01 -2.27 1.93
C ALA A 80 -13.48 -2.45 2.13
N GLY A 81 -12.74 -1.34 2.07
CA GLY A 81 -11.28 -1.26 2.07
C GLY A 81 -10.69 -1.06 0.66
N GLY A 82 -9.40 -0.71 0.55
CA GLY A 82 -8.76 -0.44 -0.74
C GLY A 82 -8.70 -1.67 -1.67
N ARG A 83 -8.48 -2.87 -1.11
CA ARG A 83 -8.33 -4.10 -1.91
C ARG A 83 -9.52 -4.41 -2.81
N PRO A 84 -10.79 -4.36 -2.37
CA PRO A 84 -11.94 -4.55 -3.25
C PRO A 84 -12.03 -3.51 -4.37
N GLY A 85 -11.60 -2.26 -4.13
CA GLY A 85 -11.54 -1.23 -5.17
C GLY A 85 -10.54 -1.59 -6.26
N ILE A 86 -9.31 -1.95 -5.89
CA ILE A 86 -8.26 -2.40 -6.81
C ILE A 86 -8.73 -3.64 -7.59
N TYR A 87 -9.30 -4.64 -6.90
CA TYR A 87 -9.87 -5.83 -7.52
C TYR A 87 -10.93 -5.47 -8.58
N THR A 88 -11.84 -4.52 -8.24
CA THR A 88 -12.91 -4.11 -9.16
C THR A 88 -12.35 -3.47 -10.42
N VAL A 89 -11.37 -2.56 -10.29
CA VAL A 89 -10.71 -1.94 -11.47
C VAL A 89 -10.12 -3.01 -12.39
N MET A 90 -9.39 -4.00 -11.84
CA MET A 90 -8.82 -5.09 -12.64
C MET A 90 -9.90 -5.93 -13.29
N ALA A 91 -10.93 -6.32 -12.53
CA ALA A 91 -11.95 -7.24 -12.99
C ALA A 91 -12.81 -6.67 -14.14
N PHE A 92 -13.14 -5.38 -14.11
CA PHE A 92 -13.96 -4.80 -15.19
C PHE A 92 -13.14 -4.37 -16.42
N LEU A 93 -11.84 -4.09 -16.26
CA LEU A 93 -10.97 -3.69 -17.36
C LEU A 93 -10.26 -4.85 -18.07
N LYS A 94 -10.17 -6.03 -17.46
CA LYS A 94 -9.29 -7.15 -17.85
C LYS A 94 -9.26 -7.51 -19.34
N GLU A 95 -10.41 -7.38 -20.03
CA GLU A 95 -10.52 -7.71 -21.45
C GLU A 95 -9.97 -6.59 -22.37
N HIS A 96 -9.64 -5.43 -21.80
CA HIS A 96 -9.29 -4.21 -22.53
C HIS A 96 -7.89 -3.70 -22.25
N ILE A 97 -7.22 -4.28 -21.26
CA ILE A 97 -5.93 -3.78 -20.78
C ILE A 97 -4.87 -4.86 -20.73
N LYS A 98 -3.62 -4.40 -20.79
CA LYS A 98 -2.44 -5.13 -20.34
C LYS A 98 -1.82 -4.37 -19.17
N VAL A 99 -1.58 -5.06 -18.04
CA VAL A 99 -1.02 -4.45 -16.84
C VAL A 99 0.51 -4.41 -16.93
N ARG A 100 1.13 -3.33 -16.48
CA ARG A 100 2.56 -3.23 -16.17
C ARG A 100 2.72 -3.13 -14.65
N ILE A 101 3.50 -4.03 -14.05
CA ILE A 101 3.68 -4.09 -12.60
C ILE A 101 5.12 -4.41 -12.24
N GLY A 102 5.63 -3.85 -11.15
CA GLY A 102 6.96 -4.17 -10.65
C GLY A 102 7.13 -5.65 -10.33
N ASN A 103 8.34 -6.17 -10.47
CA ASN A 103 8.62 -7.56 -10.05
C ASN A 103 8.67 -7.73 -8.52
N ILE A 104 8.85 -6.65 -7.77
CA ILE A 104 8.81 -6.63 -6.29
C ILE A 104 7.67 -5.72 -5.85
N GLU A 105 6.57 -6.33 -5.40
CA GLU A 105 5.33 -5.61 -5.09
C GLU A 105 4.60 -6.20 -3.88
N TRP A 106 3.51 -5.54 -3.50
CA TRP A 106 2.60 -6.07 -2.50
C TRP A 106 2.02 -7.43 -2.95
N PRO A 107 2.19 -8.48 -2.13
CA PRO A 107 1.83 -9.86 -2.53
C PRO A 107 0.42 -10.04 -3.09
N ALA A 108 -0.55 -9.25 -2.62
CA ALA A 108 -1.94 -9.40 -3.05
C ALA A 108 -2.20 -8.95 -4.50
N TYR A 109 -1.31 -8.20 -5.13
CA TYR A 109 -1.49 -7.88 -6.56
C TYR A 109 -1.43 -9.15 -7.41
N LEU A 110 -0.52 -10.08 -7.12
CA LEU A 110 -0.45 -11.36 -7.84
C LEU A 110 -1.74 -12.15 -7.68
N ASP A 111 -2.30 -12.19 -6.46
CA ASP A 111 -3.57 -12.86 -6.20
C ASP A 111 -4.71 -12.21 -6.98
N ILE A 112 -4.78 -10.87 -7.01
CA ILE A 112 -5.80 -10.12 -7.74
C ILE A 112 -5.68 -10.38 -9.25
N LEU A 113 -4.49 -10.23 -9.84
CA LEU A 113 -4.25 -10.44 -11.28
C LEU A 113 -4.60 -11.88 -11.69
N THR A 114 -4.25 -12.86 -10.86
CA THR A 114 -4.57 -14.27 -11.10
C THR A 114 -6.09 -14.51 -11.01
N GLN A 115 -6.75 -14.03 -9.97
CA GLN A 115 -8.19 -14.21 -9.76
C GLN A 115 -9.03 -13.54 -10.86
N THR A 116 -8.59 -12.41 -11.34
CA THR A 116 -9.26 -11.69 -12.43
C THR A 116 -8.86 -12.21 -13.81
N ASN A 117 -7.85 -13.07 -13.90
CA ASN A 117 -7.24 -13.51 -15.16
C ASN A 117 -6.81 -12.33 -16.04
N THR A 118 -6.17 -11.33 -15.42
CA THR A 118 -5.66 -10.14 -16.11
C THR A 118 -4.24 -10.37 -16.60
N GLU A 119 -3.97 -10.08 -17.87
CA GLU A 119 -2.61 -10.17 -18.44
C GLU A 119 -1.70 -9.08 -17.88
N TYR A 120 -0.46 -9.45 -17.56
CA TYR A 120 0.53 -8.49 -17.06
C TYR A 120 1.95 -8.80 -17.53
N ASP A 121 2.76 -7.76 -17.63
CA ASP A 121 4.20 -7.85 -17.82
C ASP A 121 4.91 -7.19 -16.62
N ILE A 122 6.12 -7.66 -16.37
CA ILE A 122 6.92 -7.23 -15.25
C ILE A 122 7.84 -6.08 -15.65
N VAL A 123 7.87 -5.04 -14.79
CA VAL A 123 8.85 -3.95 -14.83
C VAL A 123 9.97 -4.27 -13.83
N PRO A 124 11.25 -4.27 -14.25
CA PRO A 124 12.36 -4.71 -13.41
C PRO A 124 12.68 -3.71 -12.27
N PHE A 125 12.55 -4.16 -11.04
CA PHE A 125 13.13 -3.50 -9.86
C PHE A 125 14.44 -4.19 -9.55
N THR A 126 15.52 -3.45 -9.59
CA THR A 126 16.87 -3.99 -9.43
C THR A 126 17.67 -3.14 -8.42
N LYS A 127 18.84 -3.65 -8.02
CA LYS A 127 19.77 -2.87 -7.19
C LYS A 127 20.29 -1.65 -7.95
N GLU A 128 20.53 -1.79 -9.24
CA GLU A 128 21.09 -0.75 -10.12
C GLU A 128 20.12 0.44 -10.26
N ASN A 129 18.80 0.20 -10.28
CA ASN A 129 17.81 1.27 -10.27
C ASN A 129 17.28 1.57 -8.84
N ASN A 130 17.96 1.05 -7.80
CA ASN A 130 17.58 1.23 -6.41
C ASN A 130 16.10 0.86 -6.11
N PHE A 131 15.60 -0.21 -6.77
CA PHE A 131 14.21 -0.63 -6.71
C PHE A 131 13.20 0.48 -7.06
N HIS A 132 13.60 1.38 -7.97
CA HIS A 132 12.81 2.51 -8.41
C HIS A 132 12.97 2.71 -9.92
N PRO A 133 12.28 1.89 -10.75
CA PRO A 133 12.38 2.01 -12.21
C PRO A 133 11.83 3.34 -12.71
N SER A 134 12.31 3.78 -13.86
CA SER A 134 11.85 5.02 -14.50
C SER A 134 10.38 4.94 -14.93
N ASN A 135 9.71 6.08 -15.01
CA ASN A 135 8.33 6.13 -15.47
C ASN A 135 8.16 5.53 -16.87
N SER A 136 9.13 5.72 -17.77
CA SER A 136 9.08 5.22 -19.15
C SER A 136 9.03 3.69 -19.23
N GLU A 137 9.64 2.95 -18.29
CA GLU A 137 9.61 1.48 -18.27
C GLU A 137 8.20 0.95 -18.02
N TYR A 138 7.36 1.67 -17.28
CA TYR A 138 5.96 1.31 -17.07
C TYR A 138 5.08 1.55 -18.30
N PHE A 139 5.47 2.51 -19.16
CA PHE A 139 4.70 2.86 -20.35
C PHE A 139 5.30 2.32 -21.65
N ASP A 140 6.24 1.39 -21.55
CA ASP A 140 6.72 0.64 -22.72
C ASP A 140 5.57 -0.19 -23.30
N ARG A 141 5.32 -0.01 -24.61
CA ARG A 141 4.25 -0.69 -25.33
C ARG A 141 4.74 -1.93 -26.08
N GLU A 142 5.96 -2.37 -25.86
CA GLU A 142 6.43 -3.64 -26.43
C GLU A 142 5.53 -4.80 -25.97
N GLY A 143 5.07 -5.61 -26.91
CA GLY A 143 4.16 -6.73 -26.64
C GLY A 143 2.70 -6.35 -26.30
N VAL A 144 2.31 -5.07 -26.44
CA VAL A 144 0.92 -4.62 -26.29
C VAL A 144 0.23 -4.61 -27.65
N SER A 145 -0.86 -5.36 -27.79
CA SER A 145 -1.63 -5.45 -29.02
C SER A 145 -2.30 -4.13 -29.39
N GLU A 146 -2.53 -3.89 -30.66
CA GLU A 146 -3.29 -2.72 -31.12
C GLU A 146 -4.71 -2.75 -30.53
N GLY A 147 -5.18 -1.60 -30.04
CA GLY A 147 -6.48 -1.46 -29.39
C GLY A 147 -6.51 -1.86 -27.90
N THR A 148 -5.44 -2.48 -27.37
CA THR A 148 -5.32 -2.79 -25.95
C THR A 148 -4.78 -1.59 -25.17
N GLY A 149 -5.45 -1.22 -24.10
CA GLY A 149 -4.97 -0.18 -23.17
C GLY A 149 -3.79 -0.66 -22.33
N LEU A 150 -2.89 0.23 -21.99
CA LEU A 150 -1.79 -0.05 -21.06
C LEU A 150 -2.10 0.54 -19.69
N LEU A 151 -2.05 -0.30 -18.64
CA LEU A 151 -2.36 0.10 -17.28
C LEU A 151 -1.22 -0.26 -16.32
N PRO A 152 -0.26 0.65 -16.07
CA PRO A 152 0.61 0.54 -14.91
C PRO A 152 -0.16 0.42 -13.61
N VAL A 153 0.29 -0.48 -12.72
CA VAL A 153 -0.17 -0.61 -11.34
C VAL A 153 1.00 -0.29 -10.44
N ILE A 154 0.89 0.81 -9.73
CA ILE A 154 2.00 1.35 -8.93
C ILE A 154 1.48 1.72 -7.56
N SER A 155 2.10 1.20 -6.51
CA SER A 155 1.88 1.72 -5.16
C SER A 155 2.81 2.91 -4.90
N ASN A 156 2.26 4.03 -4.41
CA ASN A 156 3.03 5.26 -4.17
C ASN A 156 2.58 5.96 -2.88
N PRO A 157 3.40 5.90 -1.82
CA PRO A 157 4.68 5.19 -1.62
C PRO A 157 4.61 3.69 -1.83
N GLN A 158 5.69 3.11 -2.33
CA GLN A 158 5.78 1.72 -2.75
C GLN A 158 5.89 0.75 -1.55
N ASN A 159 5.17 -0.35 -1.62
CA ASN A 159 5.31 -1.50 -0.72
C ASN A 159 5.93 -2.67 -1.52
N PRO A 160 7.15 -3.16 -1.20
CA PRO A 160 7.78 -3.09 0.14
C PRO A 160 8.90 -2.05 0.34
N SER A 161 9.35 -1.34 -0.71
CA SER A 161 10.60 -0.57 -0.64
C SER A 161 10.46 0.81 0.01
N GLY A 162 9.28 1.40 0.04
CA GLY A 162 9.08 2.79 0.46
C GLY A 162 9.55 3.83 -0.55
N GLN A 163 9.99 3.41 -1.73
CA GLN A 163 10.31 4.35 -2.83
C GLN A 163 9.06 5.17 -3.19
N THR A 164 9.25 6.46 -3.39
CA THR A 164 8.12 7.38 -3.55
C THR A 164 8.37 8.33 -4.71
N ARG A 165 7.47 8.35 -5.67
CA ARG A 165 7.40 9.36 -6.70
C ARG A 165 6.74 10.60 -6.15
N SER A 166 7.37 11.75 -6.36
CA SER A 166 6.88 13.04 -5.89
C SER A 166 7.32 14.17 -6.83
N GLY A 167 6.70 15.34 -6.72
CA GLY A 167 7.07 16.52 -7.51
C GLY A 167 7.03 16.24 -9.02
N GLU A 168 8.09 16.59 -9.72
CA GLU A 168 8.16 16.47 -11.18
C GLU A 168 8.09 15.02 -11.69
N GLU A 169 8.68 14.07 -10.96
CA GLU A 169 8.62 12.66 -11.33
C GLU A 169 7.17 12.11 -11.29
N LEU A 170 6.40 12.49 -10.26
CA LEU A 170 4.99 12.10 -10.17
C LEU A 170 4.15 12.81 -11.23
N ARG A 171 4.45 14.08 -11.53
CA ARG A 171 3.82 14.83 -12.63
C ARG A 171 4.03 14.11 -13.96
N GLU A 172 5.27 13.78 -14.31
CA GLU A 172 5.60 13.06 -15.55
C GLU A 172 4.84 11.71 -15.64
N LEU A 173 4.78 10.97 -14.53
CA LEU A 173 4.04 9.70 -14.46
C LEU A 173 2.56 9.90 -14.85
N ILE A 174 1.90 10.91 -14.28
CA ILE A 174 0.49 11.21 -14.57
C ILE A 174 0.32 11.70 -16.01
N GLU A 175 1.18 12.59 -16.51
CA GLU A 175 1.14 13.02 -17.90
C GLU A 175 1.30 11.87 -18.90
N MET A 176 2.11 10.86 -18.59
CA MET A 176 2.23 9.65 -19.39
C MET A 176 0.95 8.79 -19.33
N ALA A 177 0.29 8.73 -18.17
CA ALA A 177 -0.95 8.00 -17.98
C ALA A 177 -2.14 8.64 -18.72
N GLU A 178 -2.15 9.96 -18.86
CA GLU A 178 -3.21 10.68 -19.58
C GLU A 178 -3.09 10.62 -21.11
N LYS A 179 -1.99 10.05 -21.65
CA LYS A 179 -1.86 9.86 -23.11
C LYS A 179 -2.85 8.85 -23.65
N PRO A 180 -3.36 9.02 -24.89
CA PRO A 180 -4.27 8.07 -25.51
C PRO A 180 -3.77 6.61 -25.47
N GLY A 181 -4.63 5.69 -25.07
CA GLY A 181 -4.31 4.27 -24.95
C GLY A 181 -3.55 3.90 -23.68
N ASN A 182 -3.23 4.86 -22.83
CA ASN A 182 -2.67 4.64 -21.49
C ASN A 182 -3.72 4.88 -20.40
N GLY A 183 -3.38 4.43 -19.21
CA GLY A 183 -4.05 4.69 -17.95
C GLY A 183 -3.08 4.43 -16.82
N ILE A 184 -3.53 4.48 -15.59
CA ILE A 184 -2.77 4.09 -14.41
C ILE A 184 -3.72 3.72 -13.26
N LEU A 185 -3.37 2.69 -12.50
CA LEU A 185 -3.89 2.47 -11.17
C LEU A 185 -2.80 2.81 -10.16
N LEU A 186 -2.96 3.94 -9.49
CA LEU A 186 -2.04 4.41 -8.45
C LEU A 186 -2.64 4.04 -7.09
N ASP A 187 -2.00 3.09 -6.40
CA ASP A 187 -2.38 2.68 -5.04
C ASP A 187 -1.70 3.62 -4.04
N GLU A 188 -2.48 4.53 -3.48
CA GLU A 188 -2.05 5.57 -2.55
C GLU A 188 -2.37 5.22 -1.09
N ALA A 189 -2.43 3.92 -0.76
CA ALA A 189 -2.68 3.50 0.63
C ALA A 189 -1.69 4.10 1.64
N TYR A 190 -0.51 4.53 1.18
CA TYR A 190 0.56 5.12 1.99
C TYR A 190 0.81 6.61 1.72
N GLU A 191 -0.13 7.34 1.11
CA GLU A 191 0.05 8.75 0.74
C GLU A 191 0.52 9.64 1.90
N MET A 192 -0.01 9.40 3.12
CA MET A 192 0.32 10.16 4.33
C MET A 192 1.68 9.80 4.95
N PHE A 193 2.38 8.79 4.44
CA PHE A 193 3.66 8.30 4.99
C PHE A 193 4.89 8.83 4.25
N HIS A 194 4.73 9.92 3.55
CA HIS A 194 5.80 10.72 2.95
C HIS A 194 5.64 12.17 3.41
N THR A 195 6.72 12.94 3.46
CA THR A 195 6.69 14.34 3.89
C THR A 195 7.19 15.26 2.76
N PRO A 196 6.31 16.11 2.22
CA PRO A 196 4.86 16.17 2.45
C PRO A 196 4.12 14.97 1.87
N SER A 197 2.90 14.67 2.34
CA SER A 197 2.04 13.63 1.73
C SER A 197 1.82 13.89 0.24
N VAL A 198 1.78 12.82 -0.56
CA VAL A 198 1.78 12.87 -2.02
C VAL A 198 0.56 12.15 -2.61
N SER A 199 -0.02 12.72 -3.67
CA SER A 199 -1.06 12.06 -4.47
C SER A 199 -0.94 12.48 -5.94
N GLY A 200 -1.15 11.52 -6.84
CA GLY A 200 -1.18 11.77 -8.29
C GLY A 200 -2.28 12.71 -8.71
N ILE A 201 -3.34 12.86 -7.91
CA ILE A 201 -4.46 13.77 -8.22
C ILE A 201 -4.01 15.23 -8.36
N GLU A 202 -2.91 15.62 -7.70
CA GLU A 202 -2.33 16.97 -7.79
C GLU A 202 -1.95 17.34 -9.23
N PHE A 203 -1.62 16.34 -10.05
CA PHE A 203 -1.09 16.53 -11.40
C PHE A 203 -2.05 16.12 -12.51
N VAL A 204 -3.20 15.54 -12.18
CA VAL A 204 -4.22 15.16 -13.18
C VAL A 204 -4.82 16.40 -13.80
N GLN A 205 -4.75 16.50 -15.15
CA GLN A 205 -5.23 17.66 -15.90
C GLN A 205 -6.73 17.55 -16.21
N ASP A 206 -7.17 16.37 -16.62
CA ASP A 206 -8.58 16.10 -16.98
C ASP A 206 -8.97 14.67 -16.57
N LEU A 207 -9.41 14.53 -15.33
CA LEU A 207 -9.79 13.22 -14.79
C LEU A 207 -10.93 12.59 -15.57
N ASP A 208 -11.91 13.37 -16.02
CA ASP A 208 -13.10 12.86 -16.67
C ASP A 208 -12.85 12.32 -18.10
N ASN A 209 -11.75 12.74 -18.72
CA ASN A 209 -11.30 12.24 -20.02
C ASN A 209 -10.03 11.36 -19.94
N SER A 210 -9.66 10.92 -18.75
CA SER A 210 -8.50 10.05 -18.54
C SER A 210 -8.87 8.67 -18.01
N ASN A 211 -7.90 7.74 -18.02
CA ASN A 211 -7.98 6.43 -17.38
C ASN A 211 -7.08 6.37 -16.13
N VAL A 212 -7.11 7.45 -15.35
CA VAL A 212 -6.42 7.52 -14.06
C VAL A 212 -7.35 7.00 -12.97
N PHE A 213 -6.86 6.03 -12.21
CA PHE A 213 -7.53 5.44 -11.04
C PHE A 213 -6.64 5.62 -9.83
N LEU A 214 -7.14 6.26 -8.80
CA LEU A 214 -6.43 6.48 -7.53
C LEU A 214 -7.13 5.69 -6.43
N ALA A 215 -6.42 4.80 -5.79
CA ALA A 215 -6.94 3.97 -4.70
C ALA A 215 -6.50 4.52 -3.35
N GLY A 216 -7.43 4.95 -2.51
CA GLY A 216 -7.18 5.41 -1.15
C GLY A 216 -7.94 4.57 -0.11
N ALA A 217 -7.59 4.73 1.17
CA ALA A 217 -8.27 4.01 2.25
C ALA A 217 -8.04 4.61 3.64
N CYS A 218 -9.00 4.40 4.54
CA CYS A 218 -8.83 4.68 5.97
C CYS A 218 -7.83 3.72 6.66
N THR A 219 -7.40 2.69 5.96
CA THR A 219 -6.65 1.54 6.50
C THR A 219 -5.31 1.92 7.12
N LYS A 220 -4.55 2.83 6.49
CA LYS A 220 -3.17 3.12 6.87
C LYS A 220 -3.03 4.50 7.53
N GLY A 221 -3.10 5.57 6.76
CA GLY A 221 -2.91 6.95 7.24
C GLY A 221 -3.95 7.38 8.27
N LEU A 222 -5.19 6.90 8.17
CA LEU A 222 -6.24 7.16 9.15
C LEU A 222 -6.32 6.09 10.26
N GLN A 223 -5.33 5.22 10.39
CA GLN A 223 -5.12 4.27 11.49
C GLN A 223 -6.32 3.33 11.78
N SER A 224 -7.18 3.09 10.82
CA SER A 224 -8.46 2.37 11.02
C SER A 224 -8.64 1.17 10.08
N PRO A 225 -7.72 0.18 10.12
CA PRO A 225 -7.79 -0.98 9.22
C PRO A 225 -9.06 -1.84 9.43
N GLY A 226 -9.57 -1.92 10.66
CA GLY A 226 -10.75 -2.71 11.02
C GLY A 226 -12.07 -2.12 10.54
N ILE A 227 -12.13 -0.83 10.24
CA ILE A 227 -13.35 -0.14 9.79
C ILE A 227 -13.71 -0.54 8.34
N ARG A 228 -12.76 -1.04 7.57
CA ARG A 228 -12.97 -1.54 6.21
C ARG A 228 -13.56 -0.50 5.27
N ILE A 229 -12.96 0.68 5.18
CA ILE A 229 -13.28 1.73 4.20
C ILE A 229 -12.08 2.05 3.32
N GLY A 230 -12.32 2.05 2.02
CA GLY A 230 -11.44 2.54 0.97
C GLY A 230 -12.25 3.14 -0.16
N TRP A 231 -11.59 3.71 -1.14
CA TRP A 231 -12.24 4.36 -2.29
C TRP A 231 -11.37 4.28 -3.54
N ILE A 232 -12.04 4.44 -4.67
CA ILE A 232 -11.41 4.73 -5.95
C ILE A 232 -11.85 6.12 -6.39
N ILE A 233 -10.91 6.93 -6.84
CA ILE A 233 -11.14 8.20 -7.53
C ILE A 233 -10.82 7.97 -9.00
N ALA A 234 -11.76 8.27 -9.90
CA ALA A 234 -11.60 8.11 -11.34
C ALA A 234 -12.59 9.01 -12.11
N SER A 235 -12.58 8.93 -13.44
CA SER A 235 -13.57 9.62 -14.26
C SER A 235 -15.00 9.21 -13.87
N LYS A 236 -15.96 10.12 -14.01
CA LYS A 236 -17.39 9.85 -13.71
C LYS A 236 -17.90 8.62 -14.45
N THR A 237 -17.52 8.47 -15.70
CA THR A 237 -17.90 7.30 -16.53
C THR A 237 -17.35 5.99 -15.94
N ASN A 238 -16.10 5.98 -15.50
CA ASN A 238 -15.50 4.82 -14.88
C ASN A 238 -16.15 4.51 -13.53
N ILE A 239 -16.44 5.52 -12.72
CA ILE A 239 -17.15 5.34 -11.43
C ILE A 239 -18.56 4.76 -11.65
N GLU A 240 -19.33 5.26 -12.61
CA GLU A 240 -20.65 4.73 -12.93
C GLU A 240 -20.56 3.27 -13.39
N THR A 241 -19.61 2.96 -14.26
CA THR A 241 -19.37 1.58 -14.74
C THR A 241 -18.99 0.64 -13.59
N MET A 242 -18.07 1.07 -12.71
CA MET A 242 -17.69 0.28 -11.54
C MET A 242 -18.84 0.08 -10.57
N ALA A 243 -19.69 1.09 -10.35
CA ALA A 243 -20.82 0.99 -9.46
C ALA A 243 -21.84 -0.02 -9.99
N ASN A 244 -22.11 -0.01 -11.30
CA ASN A 244 -22.97 -1.00 -11.94
C ASN A 244 -22.38 -2.41 -11.84
N TYR A 245 -21.09 -2.59 -12.14
CA TYR A 245 -20.39 -3.86 -12.01
C TYR A 245 -20.40 -4.37 -10.56
N SER A 246 -20.09 -3.52 -9.60
CA SER A 246 -20.03 -3.85 -8.18
C SER A 246 -21.38 -4.17 -7.57
N SER A 247 -22.47 -3.59 -8.09
CA SER A 247 -23.83 -3.83 -7.63
C SER A 247 -24.25 -5.31 -7.70
N PHE A 248 -23.68 -6.07 -8.64
CA PHE A 248 -23.96 -7.51 -8.78
C PHE A 248 -23.19 -8.38 -7.78
N GLY A 249 -21.96 -8.00 -7.41
CA GLY A 249 -21.06 -8.85 -6.67
C GLY A 249 -20.83 -8.42 -5.22
N MET A 250 -20.72 -7.13 -4.96
CA MET A 250 -20.31 -6.61 -3.66
C MET A 250 -21.41 -5.81 -2.94
N GLY A 251 -22.36 -5.22 -3.70
CA GLY A 251 -23.35 -4.30 -3.13
C GLY A 251 -22.68 -3.03 -2.57
N GLY A 252 -23.38 -2.36 -1.66
CA GLY A 252 -22.85 -1.18 -0.97
C GLY A 252 -22.11 -1.52 0.33
N VAL A 253 -21.37 -0.56 0.85
CA VAL A 253 -20.57 -0.71 2.07
C VAL A 253 -21.40 -0.34 3.31
N SER A 254 -21.16 -1.01 4.44
CA SER A 254 -21.81 -0.79 5.73
C SER A 254 -21.92 0.69 6.10
N HIS A 255 -23.15 1.17 6.39
CA HIS A 255 -23.37 2.55 6.82
C HIS A 255 -22.58 2.95 8.05
N PRO A 256 -22.57 2.17 9.17
CA PRO A 256 -21.76 2.51 10.34
C PRO A 256 -20.27 2.70 10.05
N SER A 257 -19.72 1.87 9.16
CA SER A 257 -18.32 2.03 8.73
C SER A 257 -18.11 3.34 7.95
N GLN A 258 -19.07 3.70 7.11
CA GLN A 258 -19.00 4.95 6.34
C GLN A 258 -19.14 6.18 7.24
N HIS A 259 -20.07 6.17 8.21
CA HIS A 259 -20.20 7.25 9.19
C HIS A 259 -18.91 7.42 10.03
N TYR A 260 -18.29 6.31 10.45
CA TYR A 260 -16.99 6.37 11.12
C TYR A 260 -15.92 7.03 10.25
N ALA A 261 -15.87 6.70 8.96
CA ALA A 261 -14.91 7.30 8.03
C ALA A 261 -15.14 8.80 7.81
N VAL A 262 -16.39 9.28 7.80
CA VAL A 262 -16.73 10.71 7.78
C VAL A 262 -16.09 11.42 8.98
N MET A 263 -16.20 10.84 10.19
CA MET A 263 -15.58 11.40 11.39
C MET A 263 -14.05 11.44 11.28
N LEU A 264 -13.41 10.44 10.65
CA LEU A 264 -11.96 10.44 10.43
C LEU A 264 -11.51 11.54 9.46
N LEU A 265 -12.33 11.86 8.47
CA LEU A 265 -12.04 12.84 7.42
C LEU A 265 -12.51 14.26 7.77
N GLU A 266 -13.04 14.50 8.98
CA GLU A 266 -13.37 15.86 9.41
C GLU A 266 -12.11 16.76 9.23
N PRO A 267 -12.24 17.95 8.57
CA PRO A 267 -11.10 18.73 8.09
C PRO A 267 -10.04 19.07 9.13
N SER A 268 -10.45 19.50 10.34
CA SER A 268 -9.50 19.84 11.39
C SER A 268 -8.79 18.62 11.96
N ARG A 269 -9.51 17.52 12.02
CA ARG A 269 -9.02 16.22 12.51
C ARG A 269 -8.04 15.59 11.53
N VAL A 270 -8.41 15.44 10.24
CA VAL A 270 -7.57 14.79 9.24
C VAL A 270 -6.26 15.56 9.04
N LYS A 271 -6.26 16.88 9.15
CA LYS A 271 -5.04 17.69 9.10
C LYS A 271 -4.07 17.35 10.24
N LYS A 272 -4.58 17.16 11.46
CA LYS A 272 -3.76 16.76 12.62
C LYS A 272 -3.29 15.31 12.50
N ALA A 273 -4.19 14.40 12.10
CA ALA A 273 -3.87 12.99 11.92
C ALA A 273 -2.73 12.81 10.90
N ARG A 274 -2.83 13.46 9.73
CA ARG A 274 -1.80 13.42 8.70
C ARG A 274 -0.46 13.94 9.21
N ALA A 275 -0.43 15.11 9.86
CA ALA A 275 0.81 15.66 10.39
C ALA A 275 1.47 14.75 11.43
N ALA A 276 0.68 14.11 12.28
CA ALA A 276 1.18 13.14 13.26
C ALA A 276 1.73 11.88 12.60
N VAL A 277 1.06 11.35 11.59
CA VAL A 277 1.50 10.18 10.81
C VAL A 277 2.82 10.47 10.09
N GLU A 278 2.91 11.61 9.38
CA GLU A 278 4.13 12.05 8.70
C GLU A 278 5.32 12.10 9.68
N GLN A 279 5.15 12.74 10.83
CA GLN A 279 6.23 12.90 11.83
C GLN A 279 6.61 11.57 12.49
N HIS A 280 5.63 10.81 12.97
CA HIS A 280 5.86 9.56 13.67
C HIS A 280 6.59 8.55 12.80
N TYR A 281 6.09 8.32 11.58
CA TYR A 281 6.65 7.27 10.72
C TYR A 281 7.99 7.67 10.07
N ASN A 282 8.24 8.95 9.83
CA ASN A 282 9.57 9.41 9.44
C ASN A 282 10.60 9.17 10.55
N TRP A 283 10.25 9.53 11.77
CA TRP A 283 11.11 9.29 12.93
C TRP A 283 11.37 7.79 13.16
N GLN A 284 10.36 6.94 13.02
CA GLN A 284 10.52 5.47 13.09
C GLN A 284 11.44 4.96 11.98
N ARG A 285 11.22 5.40 10.74
CA ARG A 285 12.03 5.00 9.58
C ARG A 285 13.49 5.31 9.78
N GLU A 286 13.80 6.52 10.20
CA GLU A 286 15.19 6.96 10.41
C GLU A 286 15.90 6.10 11.46
N ARG A 287 15.30 5.87 12.61
CA ARG A 287 15.98 5.13 13.69
C ARG A 287 16.12 3.64 13.40
N TYR A 288 15.13 2.98 12.83
CA TYR A 288 15.27 1.58 12.42
C TYR A 288 16.26 1.44 11.26
N GLY A 289 16.21 2.33 10.27
CA GLY A 289 17.15 2.35 9.15
C GLY A 289 18.59 2.44 9.61
N LYS A 290 18.89 3.40 10.48
CA LYS A 290 20.21 3.57 11.07
C LYS A 290 20.69 2.32 11.83
N ALA A 291 19.81 1.69 12.60
CA ALA A 291 20.15 0.47 13.32
C ALA A 291 20.49 -0.70 12.38
N PHE A 292 19.79 -0.82 11.23
CA PHE A 292 20.10 -1.84 10.23
C PHE A 292 21.39 -1.55 9.47
N GLU A 293 21.69 -0.29 9.14
CA GLU A 293 22.98 0.12 8.57
C GLU A 293 24.13 -0.21 9.51
N GLU A 294 24.00 0.07 10.81
CA GLU A 294 24.99 -0.25 11.83
C GLU A 294 25.24 -1.77 12.00
N MET A 295 24.27 -2.60 11.62
CA MET A 295 24.43 -4.06 11.57
C MET A 295 25.08 -4.56 10.26
N GLY A 296 25.34 -3.65 9.29
CA GLY A 296 25.93 -4.00 8.00
C GLY A 296 24.94 -4.61 7.00
N LEU A 297 23.64 -4.41 7.19
CA LEU A 297 22.63 -4.79 6.20
C LEU A 297 22.61 -3.80 5.02
N GLY A 298 22.33 -4.30 3.82
CA GLY A 298 22.00 -3.43 2.68
C GLY A 298 20.64 -2.79 2.91
N VAL A 299 20.56 -1.44 2.90
CA VAL A 299 19.30 -0.70 3.10
C VAL A 299 18.91 -0.03 1.79
N TYR A 300 17.83 -0.51 1.16
CA TYR A 300 17.28 0.01 -0.10
C TYR A 300 15.94 0.72 0.11
N THR A 301 15.73 1.20 1.31
CA THR A 301 14.49 1.86 1.71
C THR A 301 14.39 3.26 1.15
N GLY A 302 13.24 3.59 0.55
CA GLY A 302 12.88 4.95 0.16
C GLY A 302 12.44 5.81 1.34
N ASN A 303 11.82 6.95 1.03
CA ASN A 303 11.41 7.97 2.00
C ASN A 303 9.91 7.94 2.37
N GLY A 304 9.18 6.90 1.94
CA GLY A 304 7.76 6.73 2.23
C GLY A 304 7.40 5.38 2.89
N GLY A 305 6.12 5.21 3.20
CA GLY A 305 5.60 4.00 3.82
C GLY A 305 6.12 3.75 5.25
N PHE A 306 5.88 2.54 5.74
CA PHE A 306 6.37 2.10 7.05
C PHE A 306 7.12 0.75 6.98
N TYR A 307 7.91 0.57 5.92
CA TYR A 307 8.70 -0.61 5.69
C TYR A 307 10.16 -0.27 5.45
N HIS A 308 11.04 -1.21 5.80
CA HIS A 308 12.39 -1.27 5.30
C HIS A 308 12.53 -2.41 4.31
N TRP A 309 13.19 -2.16 3.19
CA TRP A 309 13.61 -3.15 2.21
C TRP A 309 15.11 -3.39 2.39
N LEU A 310 15.43 -4.58 2.88
CA LEU A 310 16.75 -4.90 3.41
C LEU A 310 17.37 -6.09 2.70
N GLU A 311 18.69 -6.08 2.56
CA GLU A 311 19.48 -7.17 1.97
C GLU A 311 20.43 -7.75 3.00
N LEU A 312 20.43 -9.07 3.15
CA LEU A 312 21.40 -9.85 3.92
C LEU A 312 22.75 -9.94 3.19
N PRO A 313 23.87 -10.12 3.90
CA PRO A 313 25.15 -10.44 3.31
C PRO A 313 25.11 -11.65 2.39
N GLU A 314 26.07 -11.73 1.47
CA GLU A 314 26.24 -12.89 0.60
C GLU A 314 26.42 -14.17 1.43
N GLY A 315 25.81 -15.26 0.99
CA GLY A 315 25.81 -16.54 1.72
C GLY A 315 24.66 -16.70 2.71
N MET A 316 23.88 -15.65 2.99
CA MET A 316 22.68 -15.72 3.85
C MET A 316 21.40 -15.73 3.02
N ASN A 317 20.29 -16.15 3.64
CA ASN A 317 18.98 -16.27 3.02
C ASN A 317 17.88 -15.78 3.97
N SER A 318 16.94 -15.00 3.45
CA SER A 318 15.87 -14.38 4.28
C SER A 318 14.86 -15.41 4.82
N GLU A 319 14.61 -16.51 4.12
CA GLU A 319 13.72 -17.57 4.62
C GLU A 319 14.34 -18.30 5.82
N GLU A 320 15.67 -18.51 5.82
CA GLU A 320 16.35 -19.10 6.97
C GLU A 320 16.43 -18.13 8.16
N LEU A 321 16.69 -16.85 7.92
CA LEU A 321 16.59 -15.84 8.97
C LEU A 321 15.18 -15.83 9.58
N ASN A 322 14.15 -15.87 8.76
CA ASN A 322 12.76 -15.86 9.21
C ASN A 322 12.43 -17.11 10.07
N LYS A 323 12.93 -18.30 9.70
CA LYS A 323 12.80 -19.51 10.53
C LYS A 323 13.44 -19.37 11.90
N ARG A 324 14.60 -18.71 11.98
CA ARG A 324 15.27 -18.44 13.25
C ARG A 324 14.48 -17.45 14.10
N LEU A 325 14.03 -16.35 13.50
CA LEU A 325 13.16 -15.36 14.14
C LEU A 325 11.88 -16.00 14.70
N PHE A 326 11.32 -16.99 14.00
CA PHE A 326 10.13 -17.71 14.44
C PHE A 326 10.27 -18.37 15.80
N LYS A 327 11.46 -18.83 16.16
CA LYS A 327 11.73 -19.43 17.48
C LYS A 327 11.58 -18.42 18.63
N HIS A 328 11.57 -17.14 18.30
CA HIS A 328 11.45 -16.02 19.23
C HIS A 328 10.12 -15.26 19.08
N GLY A 329 9.14 -15.84 18.38
CA GLY A 329 7.85 -15.19 18.14
C GLY A 329 7.91 -13.98 17.20
N ALA A 330 8.99 -13.86 16.41
CA ALA A 330 9.19 -12.77 15.45
C ALA A 330 9.05 -13.25 14.01
N ALA A 331 8.62 -12.38 13.10
CA ALA A 331 8.51 -12.69 11.68
C ALA A 331 8.77 -11.46 10.80
N ILE A 332 9.53 -11.66 9.74
CA ILE A 332 9.72 -10.71 8.62
C ILE A 332 8.98 -11.22 7.38
N LEU A 333 8.82 -10.39 6.34
CA LEU A 333 8.29 -10.82 5.06
C LEU A 333 9.42 -11.05 4.07
N CYS A 334 9.64 -12.30 3.66
CA CYS A 334 10.68 -12.66 2.71
C CYS A 334 10.36 -12.11 1.31
N ALA A 335 11.39 -11.74 0.55
CA ALA A 335 11.21 -11.21 -0.81
C ALA A 335 10.50 -12.17 -1.76
N LYS A 336 10.62 -13.48 -1.55
CA LYS A 336 9.87 -14.50 -2.30
C LYS A 336 8.37 -14.24 -2.30
N ASP A 337 7.81 -13.74 -1.20
CA ASP A 337 6.38 -13.41 -1.12
C ASP A 337 6.01 -12.14 -1.90
N CYS A 338 6.96 -11.22 -2.07
CA CYS A 338 6.81 -9.98 -2.83
C CYS A 338 7.15 -10.13 -4.33
N ASP A 339 7.72 -11.27 -4.73
CA ASP A 339 8.16 -11.52 -6.11
C ASP A 339 6.96 -11.84 -7.01
N MET A 340 6.67 -10.94 -7.95
CA MET A 340 5.55 -11.07 -8.90
C MET A 340 5.80 -12.09 -9.99
N ALA A 341 7.06 -12.55 -10.17
CA ALA A 341 7.42 -13.62 -11.11
C ALA A 341 7.19 -15.03 -10.52
N ARG A 342 6.89 -15.11 -9.19
CA ARG A 342 6.63 -16.42 -8.56
C ARG A 342 5.37 -17.07 -9.15
N PRO A 343 5.34 -18.43 -9.28
CA PRO A 343 4.11 -19.13 -9.61
C PRO A 343 3.01 -18.82 -8.59
N HIS A 344 1.78 -18.60 -9.04
CA HIS A 344 0.63 -18.39 -8.14
C HIS A 344 0.36 -19.65 -7.28
N SER A 345 0.50 -20.85 -7.86
CA SER A 345 0.54 -22.08 -7.06
C SER A 345 1.80 -22.07 -6.21
N LYS A 346 1.64 -22.27 -4.88
CA LYS A 346 2.78 -22.39 -3.96
C LYS A 346 3.70 -23.53 -4.42
N ASP A 347 4.68 -23.19 -5.23
CA ASP A 347 5.73 -24.12 -5.66
C ASP A 347 6.91 -23.99 -4.69
N PRO A 348 7.16 -25.02 -3.85
CA PRO A 348 8.29 -24.97 -2.91
C PRO A 348 9.64 -24.98 -3.61
N SER A 349 9.71 -25.41 -4.88
CA SER A 349 10.96 -25.43 -5.65
C SER A 349 11.33 -24.09 -6.27
N TYR A 350 10.38 -23.13 -6.33
CA TYR A 350 10.65 -21.80 -6.87
C TYR A 350 11.72 -21.07 -6.07
N GLN A 351 12.76 -20.63 -6.76
CA GLN A 351 13.84 -19.83 -6.20
C GLN A 351 13.75 -18.41 -6.73
N THR A 352 13.50 -17.46 -5.85
CA THR A 352 13.53 -16.04 -6.20
C THR A 352 14.97 -15.55 -6.35
N PRO A 353 15.29 -14.67 -7.32
CA PRO A 353 16.60 -14.00 -7.38
C PRO A 353 16.86 -13.07 -6.20
N TYR A 354 15.82 -12.77 -5.42
CA TYR A 354 15.86 -11.87 -4.26
C TYR A 354 15.93 -12.62 -2.93
N SER A 355 16.44 -13.85 -2.88
CA SER A 355 16.46 -14.72 -1.69
C SER A 355 17.11 -14.09 -0.44
N ARG A 356 18.01 -13.12 -0.64
CA ARG A 356 18.66 -12.37 0.45
C ARG A 356 17.85 -11.17 0.93
N PHE A 357 16.81 -10.76 0.20
CA PHE A 357 16.00 -9.59 0.52
C PHE A 357 14.80 -9.93 1.40
N PHE A 358 14.40 -8.96 2.20
CA PHE A 358 13.20 -9.05 3.02
C PHE A 358 12.65 -7.66 3.36
N ARG A 359 11.37 -7.64 3.67
CA ARG A 359 10.68 -6.46 4.20
C ARG A 359 10.60 -6.54 5.72
N PHE A 360 11.06 -5.50 6.40
CA PHE A 360 10.82 -5.28 7.81
C PHE A 360 9.75 -4.20 7.99
N SER A 361 8.66 -4.51 8.67
CA SER A 361 7.58 -3.57 8.97
C SER A 361 7.76 -2.95 10.34
N PHE A 362 7.79 -1.62 10.39
CA PHE A 362 7.68 -0.86 11.64
C PHE A 362 6.30 -0.21 11.82
N GLY A 363 5.35 -0.52 10.93
CA GLY A 363 3.98 -0.01 10.96
C GLY A 363 3.25 -0.22 12.29
N PRO A 364 3.21 -1.45 12.84
CA PRO A 364 2.52 -1.73 14.10
C PRO A 364 3.35 -1.46 15.36
N LEU A 365 4.63 -1.05 15.22
CA LEU A 365 5.55 -1.02 16.35
C LEU A 365 5.40 0.25 17.18
N LEU A 366 5.24 0.07 18.48
CA LEU A 366 5.24 1.17 19.44
C LEU A 366 6.62 1.83 19.55
N PRO A 367 6.70 3.14 19.80
CA PRO A 367 7.98 3.81 20.02
C PRO A 367 8.85 3.17 21.12
N GLU A 368 8.23 2.63 22.12
CA GLU A 368 8.84 2.04 23.31
C GLU A 368 9.48 0.67 23.04
N THR A 369 9.06 -0.04 21.99
CA THR A 369 9.58 -1.39 21.68
C THR A 369 10.87 -1.36 20.88
N PHE A 370 11.31 -0.21 20.40
CA PHE A 370 12.48 -0.08 19.51
C PHE A 370 13.73 -0.80 20.02
N GLU A 371 14.12 -0.55 21.25
CA GLU A 371 15.35 -1.13 21.82
C GLU A 371 15.23 -2.67 21.92
N SER A 372 14.08 -3.17 22.34
CA SER A 372 13.84 -4.61 22.42
C SER A 372 13.75 -5.27 21.06
N ASP A 373 13.12 -4.62 20.08
CA ASP A 373 13.01 -5.13 18.72
C ASP A 373 14.38 -5.21 18.05
N ILE A 374 15.17 -4.15 18.12
CA ILE A 374 16.53 -4.11 17.54
C ILE A 374 17.47 -5.07 18.23
N LYS A 375 17.37 -5.19 19.56
CA LYS A 375 18.17 -6.16 20.33
C LYS A 375 17.89 -7.59 19.87
N LEU A 376 16.61 -7.99 19.84
CA LEU A 376 16.22 -9.33 19.41
C LEU A 376 16.64 -9.62 17.97
N PHE A 377 16.35 -8.67 17.04
CA PHE A 377 16.75 -8.84 15.65
C PHE A 377 18.26 -9.02 15.51
N ARG A 378 19.06 -8.20 16.19
CA ARG A 378 20.52 -8.25 16.18
C ARG A 378 21.04 -9.59 16.73
N GLU A 379 20.52 -10.06 17.85
CA GLU A 379 20.93 -11.33 18.46
C GLU A 379 20.74 -12.50 17.48
N VAL A 380 19.57 -12.61 16.85
CA VAL A 380 19.28 -13.67 15.89
C VAL A 380 20.08 -13.53 14.60
N TYR A 381 20.24 -12.31 14.11
CA TYR A 381 21.02 -12.02 12.90
C TYR A 381 22.51 -12.35 13.08
N GLU A 382 23.13 -11.94 14.18
CA GLU A 382 24.53 -12.21 14.47
C GLU A 382 24.78 -13.72 14.75
N GLU A 383 23.84 -14.41 15.39
CA GLU A 383 23.89 -15.86 15.50
C GLU A 383 23.94 -16.52 14.12
N TYR A 384 23.00 -16.13 13.24
CA TYR A 384 22.93 -16.68 11.89
C TYR A 384 24.17 -16.36 11.06
N LYS A 385 24.71 -15.15 11.20
CA LYS A 385 25.94 -14.72 10.53
C LYS A 385 27.15 -15.58 10.92
N ARG A 386 27.34 -15.83 12.22
CA ARG A 386 28.39 -16.74 12.72
C ARG A 386 28.22 -18.17 12.19
N ASP A 387 27.01 -18.70 12.22
CA ASP A 387 26.72 -20.05 11.70
C ASP A 387 26.98 -20.16 10.20
N SER A 388 26.91 -19.05 9.47
CA SER A 388 27.21 -18.95 8.04
C SER A 388 28.72 -18.74 7.74
N GLY A 389 29.56 -18.63 8.76
CA GLY A 389 31.00 -18.39 8.61
C GLY A 389 31.36 -16.97 8.14
N LEU A 390 30.49 -16.02 8.41
CA LEU A 390 30.63 -14.61 8.05
C LEU A 390 30.96 -13.80 9.31
N GLU A 391 32.21 -13.83 9.78
CA GLU A 391 32.67 -13.01 10.90
C GLU A 391 33.10 -11.60 10.47
#